data_f3272fa04a0651a8d6de6718b248eabb
#
_entry.id   f3272fa04a0651a8d6de6718b248eabb
#
_cell.length_a   1.000
_cell.length_b   1.000
_cell.length_c   1.000
_cell.angle_alpha   90.00
_cell.angle_beta   90.00
_cell.angle_gamma   90.00
#
_symmetry.space_group_name_H-M   'P 1'
#
loop_
_entity.id
_entity.type
_entity.pdbx_description
1 polymer ?
#
loop_
_entity_poly.entity_id
_entity_poly.type
_entity_poly.pdbx_seq_one_letter_code
_entity_poly.pdbx_strand_id
1 'polypeptide(L)'
;MRHTAGLTYGFFGDSAVDKLYVKTGILANSNDTATFLQKLGSLPLAYQPGEKWVYSISVDVQGALIEEVSGQSLDRFLKEKILEPLGMHDTGFHVPGEKRNRFASLYAKGQIAMENNEESDYRFPPRFYSGGGGMVSTALDYAKFLQMLINGGELS
;
A
#
# COMPACT_ATOMS: atom_id res chain seq x y z
N MET A 1 13.22 -4.57 -0.51
CA MET A 1 13.81 -3.44 0.27
C MET A 1 13.34 -3.56 1.71
N ARG A 2 14.21 -3.41 2.70
CA ARG A 2 13.91 -3.64 4.12
C ARG A 2 13.91 -2.33 4.92
N HIS A 3 13.39 -1.24 4.35
CA HIS A 3 13.45 0.10 4.93
C HIS A 3 14.88 0.60 5.21
N THR A 4 15.84 0.17 4.40
CA THR A 4 17.25 0.59 4.47
C THR A 4 17.70 1.31 3.18
N ALA A 5 16.75 1.78 2.37
CA ALA A 5 17.06 2.43 1.09
C ALA A 5 17.36 3.95 1.22
N GLY A 6 17.34 4.50 2.44
CA GLY A 6 17.53 5.93 2.68
C GLY A 6 16.26 6.78 2.43
N LEU A 7 15.14 6.15 2.16
CA LEU A 7 13.84 6.82 1.95
C LEU A 7 13.16 7.15 3.28
N THR A 8 12.17 8.04 3.26
CA THR A 8 11.30 8.36 4.39
C THR A 8 9.83 8.40 3.96
N TYR A 9 8.89 8.39 4.90
CA TYR A 9 7.49 8.78 4.67
C TYR A 9 7.29 10.30 4.77
N GLY A 10 8.21 11.01 5.42
CA GLY A 10 8.13 12.44 5.68
C GLY A 10 7.34 12.80 6.95
N PHE A 11 6.25 12.11 7.26
CA PHE A 11 5.38 12.47 8.40
C PHE A 11 5.75 11.80 9.73
N PHE A 12 6.74 10.92 9.76
CA PHE A 12 7.27 10.34 10.99
C PHE A 12 8.53 11.05 11.51
N GLY A 13 9.08 11.98 10.74
CA GLY A 13 10.26 12.77 11.09
C GLY A 13 10.03 14.27 10.94
N ASP A 14 11.04 15.07 11.26
CA ASP A 14 10.99 16.55 11.19
C ASP A 14 12.22 17.14 10.49
N SER A 15 13.02 16.33 9.80
CA SER A 15 14.16 16.82 9.03
C SER A 15 13.74 17.66 7.82
N ALA A 16 14.67 18.38 7.23
CA ALA A 16 14.43 19.12 5.99
C ALA A 16 13.99 18.19 4.85
N VAL A 17 14.51 16.96 4.81
CA VAL A 17 14.14 15.94 3.83
C VAL A 17 12.71 15.45 4.07
N ASP A 18 12.32 15.18 5.32
CA ASP A 18 10.95 14.79 5.67
C ASP A 18 9.94 15.83 5.19
N LYS A 19 10.22 17.11 5.45
CA LYS A 19 9.38 18.23 5.01
C LYS A 19 9.25 18.32 3.47
N LEU A 20 10.30 17.97 2.73
CA LEU A 20 10.25 17.93 1.26
C LEU A 20 9.32 16.79 0.77
N TYR A 21 9.38 15.60 1.36
CA TYR A 21 8.50 14.47 1.02
C TYR A 21 7.02 14.84 1.22
N VAL A 22 6.70 15.44 2.36
CA VAL A 22 5.33 15.93 2.65
C VAL A 22 4.91 17.02 1.66
N LYS A 23 5.75 18.03 1.45
CA LYS A 23 5.46 19.17 0.56
C LYS A 23 5.23 18.72 -0.89
N THR A 24 5.96 17.73 -1.37
CA THR A 24 5.84 17.19 -2.74
C THR A 24 4.54 16.41 -2.92
N GLY A 25 3.87 16.03 -1.83
CA GLY A 25 2.66 15.21 -1.89
C GLY A 25 2.91 13.88 -2.58
N ILE A 26 4.02 13.21 -2.21
CA ILE A 26 4.44 11.98 -2.87
C ILE A 26 3.41 10.85 -2.73
N LEU A 27 2.64 10.82 -1.63
CA LEU A 27 1.58 9.84 -1.37
C LEU A 27 0.17 10.40 -1.62
N ALA A 28 0.03 11.49 -2.37
CA ALA A 28 -1.29 12.04 -2.65
C ALA A 28 -2.13 11.06 -3.49
N ASN A 29 -3.41 10.89 -3.12
CA ASN A 29 -4.35 9.99 -3.82
C ASN A 29 -4.56 10.33 -5.30
N SER A 30 -4.20 11.55 -5.72
CA SER A 30 -4.25 11.99 -7.11
C SER A 30 -3.09 11.48 -7.98
N ASN A 31 -2.02 10.96 -7.37
CA ASN A 31 -0.90 10.40 -8.11
C ASN A 31 -1.31 9.10 -8.80
N ASP A 32 -0.61 8.76 -9.86
CA ASP A 32 -0.46 7.44 -10.42
C ASP A 32 1.00 6.97 -10.22
N THR A 33 1.32 5.75 -10.61
CA THR A 33 2.66 5.18 -10.44
C THR A 33 3.74 6.01 -11.15
N ALA A 34 3.47 6.50 -12.34
CA ALA A 34 4.42 7.36 -13.07
C ALA A 34 4.70 8.67 -12.35
N THR A 35 3.65 9.33 -11.87
CA THR A 35 3.75 10.57 -11.07
C THR A 35 4.48 10.32 -9.75
N PHE A 36 4.19 9.20 -9.08
CA PHE A 36 4.89 8.80 -7.86
C PHE A 36 6.40 8.65 -8.10
N LEU A 37 6.80 7.91 -9.14
CA LEU A 37 8.20 7.68 -9.49
C LEU A 37 8.91 8.98 -9.92
N GLN A 38 8.23 9.85 -10.68
CA GLN A 38 8.77 11.15 -11.07
C GLN A 38 9.05 12.03 -9.85
N LYS A 39 8.09 12.12 -8.92
CA LYS A 39 8.24 12.86 -7.66
C LYS A 39 9.38 12.27 -6.83
N LEU A 40 9.42 10.95 -6.68
CA LEU A 40 10.47 10.27 -5.94
C LEU A 40 11.87 10.58 -6.49
N GLY A 41 12.04 10.53 -7.81
CA GLY A 41 13.30 10.81 -8.46
C GLY A 41 13.82 12.26 -8.27
N SER A 42 12.94 13.18 -7.88
CA SER A 42 13.29 14.57 -7.58
C SER A 42 13.66 14.83 -6.11
N LEU A 43 13.44 13.84 -5.23
CA LEU A 43 13.64 13.99 -3.80
C LEU A 43 14.99 13.43 -3.34
N PRO A 44 15.68 14.11 -2.41
CA PRO A 44 16.91 13.58 -1.84
C PRO A 44 16.61 12.38 -0.92
N LEU A 45 17.60 11.51 -0.76
CA LEU A 45 17.56 10.51 0.29
C LEU A 45 17.78 11.15 1.66
N ALA A 46 17.11 10.62 2.69
CA ALA A 46 17.32 11.05 4.07
C ALA A 46 18.65 10.52 4.65
N TYR A 47 19.11 9.36 4.17
CA TYR A 47 20.34 8.68 4.58
C TYR A 47 20.92 7.92 3.42
N GLN A 48 22.20 7.55 3.51
CA GLN A 48 22.80 6.68 2.52
C GLN A 48 22.16 5.28 2.60
N PRO A 49 21.92 4.62 1.46
CA PRO A 49 21.40 3.26 1.43
C PRO A 49 22.27 2.31 2.26
N GLY A 50 21.65 1.55 3.13
CA GLY A 50 22.31 0.61 4.04
C GLY A 50 22.75 1.20 5.39
N GLU A 51 22.78 2.52 5.53
CA GLU A 51 23.26 3.19 6.76
C GLU A 51 22.32 2.96 7.97
N LYS A 52 21.02 3.08 7.74
CA LYS A 52 20.02 2.96 8.80
C LYS A 52 18.77 2.23 8.34
N TRP A 53 18.06 1.67 9.30
CA TRP A 53 16.68 1.27 9.15
C TRP A 53 15.77 2.48 9.45
N VAL A 54 14.99 2.91 8.47
CA VAL A 54 13.99 3.98 8.61
C VAL A 54 12.70 3.53 7.94
N TYR A 55 11.63 3.43 8.70
CA TYR A 55 10.31 3.10 8.15
C TYR A 55 9.90 4.14 7.10
N SER A 56 9.63 3.69 5.89
CA SER A 56 9.59 4.58 4.71
C SER A 56 8.72 4.01 3.58
N ILE A 57 8.53 4.80 2.54
CA ILE A 57 7.82 4.43 1.29
C ILE A 57 8.54 3.32 0.48
N SER A 58 9.49 2.60 1.07
CA SER A 58 10.24 1.55 0.36
C SER A 58 9.36 0.46 -0.20
N VAL A 59 8.24 0.14 0.44
CA VAL A 59 7.32 -0.91 -0.02
C VAL A 59 6.43 -0.38 -1.16
N ASP A 60 6.11 0.92 -1.16
CA ASP A 60 5.46 1.57 -2.31
C ASP A 60 6.34 1.53 -3.56
N VAL A 61 7.65 1.74 -3.40
CA VAL A 61 8.63 1.59 -4.48
C VAL A 61 8.71 0.14 -4.97
N GLN A 62 8.56 -0.85 -4.09
CA GLN A 62 8.46 -2.26 -4.51
C GLN A 62 7.20 -2.52 -5.34
N GLY A 63 6.06 -1.93 -4.96
CA GLY A 63 4.83 -1.99 -5.74
C GLY A 63 5.04 -1.44 -7.15
N ALA A 64 5.60 -0.24 -7.26
CA ALA A 64 5.93 0.37 -8.55
C ALA A 64 6.93 -0.46 -9.37
N LEU A 65 7.92 -1.10 -8.74
CA LEU A 65 8.86 -2.00 -9.40
C LEU A 65 8.15 -3.25 -9.96
N ILE A 66 7.19 -3.80 -9.23
CA ILE A 66 6.38 -4.94 -9.71
C ILE A 66 5.61 -4.53 -10.96
N GLU A 67 4.99 -3.36 -10.99
CA GLU A 67 4.27 -2.86 -12.17
C GLU A 67 5.19 -2.71 -13.38
N GLU A 68 6.36 -2.10 -13.18
CA GLU A 68 7.34 -1.88 -14.24
C GLU A 68 7.89 -3.19 -14.83
N VAL A 69 8.21 -4.17 -13.98
CA VAL A 69 8.79 -5.44 -14.41
C VAL A 69 7.75 -6.40 -14.99
N SER A 70 6.54 -6.40 -14.43
CA SER A 70 5.47 -7.32 -14.89
C SER A 70 4.67 -6.80 -16.08
N GLY A 71 4.68 -5.48 -16.31
CA GLY A 71 3.80 -4.82 -17.27
C GLY A 71 2.31 -4.84 -16.87
N GLN A 72 2.03 -5.12 -15.59
CA GLN A 72 0.67 -5.19 -15.03
C GLN A 72 0.53 -4.19 -13.88
N SER A 73 -0.69 -3.69 -13.62
CA SER A 73 -0.96 -2.95 -12.39
C SER A 73 -0.79 -3.85 -11.17
N LEU A 74 -0.39 -3.26 -10.03
CA LEU A 74 -0.10 -4.02 -8.81
C LEU A 74 -1.31 -4.81 -8.31
N ASP A 75 -2.51 -4.25 -8.40
CA ASP A 75 -3.74 -4.94 -8.02
C ASP A 75 -3.98 -6.19 -8.86
N ARG A 76 -3.80 -6.09 -10.17
CA ARG A 76 -3.95 -7.22 -11.09
C ARG A 76 -2.87 -8.28 -10.85
N PHE A 77 -1.62 -7.86 -10.68
CA PHE A 77 -0.53 -8.78 -10.39
C PHE A 77 -0.77 -9.55 -9.09
N LEU A 78 -1.11 -8.86 -8.00
CA LEU A 78 -1.39 -9.51 -6.72
C LEU A 78 -2.63 -10.41 -6.80
N LYS A 79 -3.68 -9.97 -7.48
CA LYS A 79 -4.89 -10.75 -7.68
C LYS A 79 -4.58 -12.07 -8.38
N GLU A 80 -3.94 -12.04 -9.55
CA GLU A 80 -3.67 -13.23 -10.36
C GLU A 80 -2.61 -14.16 -9.73
N LYS A 81 -1.59 -13.60 -9.07
CA LYS A 81 -0.45 -14.38 -8.61
C LYS A 81 -0.57 -14.86 -7.16
N ILE A 82 -1.37 -14.21 -6.33
CA ILE A 82 -1.46 -14.49 -4.90
C ILE A 82 -2.91 -14.69 -4.44
N LEU A 83 -3.78 -13.70 -4.67
CA LEU A 83 -5.09 -13.69 -4.03
C LEU A 83 -6.02 -14.78 -4.58
N GLU A 84 -6.11 -14.93 -5.89
CA GLU A 84 -6.93 -15.97 -6.54
C GLU A 84 -6.42 -17.39 -6.23
N PRO A 85 -5.11 -17.70 -6.35
CA PRO A 85 -4.59 -19.01 -5.95
C PRO A 85 -4.89 -19.37 -4.49
N LEU A 86 -4.87 -18.40 -3.59
CA LEU A 86 -5.20 -18.61 -2.17
C LEU A 86 -6.70 -18.56 -1.86
N GLY A 87 -7.55 -18.26 -2.84
CA GLY A 87 -9.00 -18.08 -2.63
C GLY A 87 -9.34 -16.89 -1.74
N MET A 88 -8.53 -15.81 -1.78
CA MET A 88 -8.71 -14.58 -1.00
C MET A 88 -9.62 -13.59 -1.73
N HIS A 89 -10.91 -13.95 -1.86
CA HIS A 89 -11.87 -13.22 -2.68
C HIS A 89 -12.39 -11.91 -2.08
N ASP A 90 -12.11 -11.66 -0.80
CA ASP A 90 -12.48 -10.44 -0.08
C ASP A 90 -11.28 -9.52 0.19
N THR A 91 -10.18 -9.73 -0.53
CA THR A 91 -8.94 -8.94 -0.39
C THR A 91 -8.66 -8.18 -1.68
N GLY A 92 -8.35 -6.89 -1.56
CA GLY A 92 -8.05 -6.02 -2.70
C GLY A 92 -7.85 -4.57 -2.29
N PHE A 93 -7.66 -3.69 -3.28
CA PHE A 93 -7.41 -2.26 -3.04
C PHE A 93 -8.68 -1.40 -2.95
N HIS A 94 -9.84 -1.99 -3.12
CA HIS A 94 -11.14 -1.33 -2.91
C HIS A 94 -12.20 -2.36 -2.56
N VAL A 95 -13.31 -1.89 -2.02
CA VAL A 95 -14.47 -2.71 -1.67
C VAL A 95 -15.51 -2.61 -2.80
N PRO A 96 -15.77 -3.70 -3.54
CA PRO A 96 -16.83 -3.74 -4.54
C PRO A 96 -18.20 -3.35 -3.97
N GLY A 97 -19.06 -2.76 -4.80
CA GLY A 97 -20.35 -2.21 -4.38
C GLY A 97 -21.22 -3.19 -3.60
N GLU A 98 -21.26 -4.45 -4.06
CA GLU A 98 -22.03 -5.54 -3.45
C GLU A 98 -21.50 -6.01 -2.08
N LYS A 99 -20.27 -5.64 -1.73
CA LYS A 99 -19.63 -6.00 -0.45
C LYS A 99 -19.56 -4.85 0.56
N ARG A 100 -19.99 -3.66 0.20
CA ARG A 100 -19.86 -2.46 1.04
C ARG A 100 -20.62 -2.56 2.37
N ASN A 101 -21.71 -3.30 2.41
CA ASN A 101 -22.46 -3.54 3.64
C ASN A 101 -21.67 -4.34 4.69
N ARG A 102 -20.59 -5.01 4.30
CA ARG A 102 -19.69 -5.77 5.18
C ARG A 102 -18.44 -4.97 5.56
N PHE A 103 -18.23 -3.81 4.96
CA PHE A 103 -17.04 -3.00 5.22
C PHE A 103 -17.14 -2.35 6.61
N ALA A 104 -16.15 -2.60 7.46
CA ALA A 104 -16.12 -2.11 8.83
C ALA A 104 -15.92 -0.59 8.88
N SER A 105 -16.62 0.09 9.79
CA SER A 105 -16.37 1.49 10.10
C SER A 105 -15.04 1.66 10.85
N LEU A 106 -14.34 2.75 10.58
CA LEU A 106 -13.12 3.12 11.30
C LEU A 106 -13.49 3.95 12.54
N TYR A 107 -12.96 3.56 13.68
CA TYR A 107 -13.18 4.26 14.95
C TYR A 107 -11.89 4.91 15.44
N ALA A 108 -11.97 6.15 15.90
CA ALA A 108 -10.90 6.85 16.59
C ALA A 108 -11.43 7.43 17.92
N LYS A 109 -10.71 7.18 19.03
CA LYS A 109 -11.10 7.64 20.38
C LYS A 109 -12.53 7.29 20.77
N GLY A 110 -13.04 6.12 20.35
CA GLY A 110 -14.38 5.64 20.66
C GLY A 110 -15.52 6.28 19.84
N GLN A 111 -15.20 7.13 18.89
CA GLN A 111 -16.14 7.72 17.94
C GLN A 111 -15.90 7.20 16.52
N ILE A 112 -16.94 7.20 15.68
CA ILE A 112 -16.78 6.89 14.26
C ILE A 112 -15.94 8.00 13.64
N ALA A 113 -14.76 7.64 13.16
CA ALA A 113 -13.85 8.58 12.47
C ALA A 113 -14.10 8.60 10.97
N MET A 114 -14.64 7.50 10.41
CA MET A 114 -14.99 7.38 8.99
C MET A 114 -16.09 6.34 8.87
N GLU A 115 -17.24 6.73 8.34
CA GLU A 115 -18.27 5.77 7.96
C GLU A 115 -17.86 5.02 6.69
N ASN A 116 -18.12 3.72 6.71
CA ASN A 116 -17.73 2.78 5.67
C ASN A 116 -18.36 3.01 4.30
N ASN A 117 -19.39 3.84 4.19
CA ASN A 117 -20.24 3.86 2.99
C ASN A 117 -20.16 5.11 2.11
N GLU A 118 -19.84 6.29 2.63
CA GLU A 118 -19.96 7.51 1.84
C GLU A 118 -18.67 8.34 1.72
N GLU A 119 -17.76 8.22 2.67
CA GLU A 119 -16.55 9.04 2.75
C GLU A 119 -15.24 8.25 2.54
N SER A 120 -15.31 6.91 2.45
CA SER A 120 -14.13 6.08 2.35
C SER A 120 -13.51 6.08 0.95
N ASP A 121 -12.22 6.35 0.86
CA ASP A 121 -11.42 6.21 -0.36
C ASP A 121 -11.45 4.79 -0.92
N TYR A 122 -11.72 3.77 -0.08
CA TYR A 122 -11.82 2.36 -0.50
C TYR A 122 -13.08 2.00 -1.31
N ARG A 123 -13.94 2.94 -1.60
CA ARG A 123 -15.13 2.72 -2.43
C ARG A 123 -14.82 2.54 -3.91
N PHE A 124 -13.69 3.04 -4.34
CA PHE A 124 -13.27 3.03 -5.74
C PHE A 124 -11.83 2.56 -5.88
N PRO A 125 -11.46 1.97 -7.03
CA PRO A 125 -10.07 1.68 -7.31
C PRO A 125 -9.22 2.96 -7.20
N PRO A 126 -8.10 2.93 -6.46
CA PRO A 126 -7.20 4.07 -6.38
C PRO A 126 -6.48 4.28 -7.72
N ARG A 127 -5.96 5.47 -7.94
CA ARG A 127 -5.11 5.76 -9.11
C ARG A 127 -3.68 5.23 -8.93
N PHE A 128 -3.22 5.13 -7.69
CA PHE A 128 -1.93 4.58 -7.30
C PHE A 128 -2.15 3.42 -6.32
N TYR A 129 -1.75 2.23 -6.73
CA TYR A 129 -1.79 1.04 -5.88
C TYR A 129 -0.57 1.01 -4.97
N SER A 130 -0.72 1.52 -3.75
CA SER A 130 0.36 1.57 -2.77
C SER A 130 0.80 0.16 -2.35
N GLY A 131 2.07 -0.16 -2.56
CA GLY A 131 2.65 -1.41 -2.05
C GLY A 131 2.84 -1.39 -0.53
N GLY A 132 2.87 -0.20 0.09
CA GLY A 132 3.04 0.00 1.53
C GLY A 132 1.75 -0.02 2.34
N GLY A 133 0.59 0.00 1.68
CA GLY A 133 -0.72 0.02 2.33
C GLY A 133 -1.87 0.03 1.33
N GLY A 134 -3.08 0.40 1.80
CA GLY A 134 -4.21 0.62 0.90
C GLY A 134 -5.01 -0.62 0.52
N MET A 135 -4.71 -1.79 1.05
CA MET A 135 -5.53 -2.98 0.87
C MET A 135 -6.57 -3.12 1.98
N VAL A 136 -7.70 -3.68 1.61
CA VAL A 136 -8.74 -4.18 2.51
C VAL A 136 -8.76 -5.70 2.46
N SER A 137 -9.16 -6.34 3.56
CA SER A 137 -9.21 -7.80 3.66
C SER A 137 -10.21 -8.23 4.72
N THR A 138 -10.39 -9.55 4.86
CA THR A 138 -11.11 -10.18 5.97
C THR A 138 -10.17 -11.04 6.81
N ALA A 139 -10.56 -11.32 8.05
CA ALA A 139 -9.79 -12.23 8.91
C ALA A 139 -9.60 -13.62 8.29
N LEU A 140 -10.62 -14.12 7.57
CA LEU A 140 -10.54 -15.42 6.89
C LEU A 140 -9.54 -15.42 5.72
N ASP A 141 -9.56 -14.39 4.89
CA ASP A 141 -8.60 -14.27 3.79
C ASP A 141 -7.17 -14.10 4.33
N TYR A 142 -7.02 -13.26 5.35
CA TYR A 142 -5.71 -13.08 5.97
C TYR A 142 -5.18 -14.37 6.62
N ALA A 143 -6.05 -15.19 7.21
CA ALA A 143 -5.66 -16.51 7.72
C ALA A 143 -5.14 -17.44 6.62
N LYS A 144 -5.73 -17.43 5.41
CA LYS A 144 -5.22 -18.19 4.26
C LYS A 144 -3.81 -17.74 3.85
N PHE A 145 -3.58 -16.43 3.83
CA PHE A 145 -2.25 -15.88 3.57
C PHE A 145 -1.22 -16.32 4.61
N LEU A 146 -1.57 -16.25 5.90
CA LEU A 146 -0.70 -16.73 6.97
C LEU A 146 -0.44 -18.24 6.88
N GLN A 147 -1.46 -19.02 6.53
CA GLN A 147 -1.29 -20.46 6.33
C GLN A 147 -0.32 -20.77 5.19
N MET A 148 -0.40 -20.04 4.09
CA MET A 148 0.56 -20.14 2.99
C MET A 148 2.00 -19.90 3.47
N LEU A 149 2.23 -18.86 4.29
CA LEU A 149 3.56 -18.58 4.85
C LEU A 149 4.06 -19.72 5.75
N ILE A 150 3.18 -20.28 6.60
CA ILE A 150 3.50 -21.43 7.48
C ILE A 150 3.86 -22.66 6.65
N ASN A 151 3.22 -22.86 5.51
CA ASN A 151 3.49 -23.95 4.57
C ASN A 151 4.73 -23.71 3.68
N GLY A 152 5.61 -22.79 4.05
CA GLY A 152 6.85 -22.52 3.31
C GLY A 152 6.69 -21.59 2.11
N GLY A 153 5.56 -20.91 1.98
CA GLY A 153 5.30 -19.97 0.88
C GLY A 153 4.68 -20.62 -0.37
N GLU A 154 4.20 -21.84 -0.27
CA GLU A 154 3.52 -22.53 -1.37
C GLU A 154 2.06 -22.03 -1.49
N LEU A 155 1.63 -21.80 -2.74
CA LEU A 155 0.30 -21.23 -3.05
C LEU A 155 -0.77 -22.31 -3.28
N SER A 156 -0.45 -23.59 -3.05
CA SER A 156 -1.34 -24.73 -3.24
C SER A 156 -1.85 -25.29 -1.92
#